data_0c71dd2e2349f368fbe0ade0856f95f1
#
_entry.id   0c71dd2e2349f368fbe0ade0856f95f1
#
_cell.length_a   1.000
_cell.length_b   1.000
_cell.length_c   1.000
_cell.angle_alpha   90.00
_cell.angle_beta   90.00
_cell.angle_gamma   90.00
#
_symmetry.space_group_name_H-M   'P 1'
#
loop_
_entity.id
_entity.type
_entity.pdbx_description
1 polymer ?
#
loop_
_entity_poly.entity_id
_entity_poly.type
_entity_poly.pdbx_seq_one_letter_code
_entity_poly.pdbx_strand_id
1 'polypeptide(L)'
;VEKERYQEREISSTYVREELRLGHMETVNVLLGRPYSIYGIVSKGKQLGRQLNLPTLNIYPPDSKLLPPNGVYASITRLDGKEYFGVTNLGVRPTLDDSPLLSVETNLFDYNDDAYGHYIEVQLMHFLRQEMKFDSIETLKKQMESDASFAKEMFLLKN
;
A
#
# COMPACT_ATOMS: atom_id res chain seq x y z
N VAL A 1 -21.50 -23.61 17.67
CA VAL A 1 -20.17 -22.96 17.69
C VAL A 1 -20.37 -21.47 17.95
N GLU A 2 -19.76 -20.98 19.01
CA GLU A 2 -19.80 -19.55 19.31
C GLU A 2 -18.98 -18.78 18.26
N LYS A 3 -19.59 -17.75 17.68
CA LYS A 3 -18.93 -16.95 16.65
C LYS A 3 -18.05 -15.89 17.29
N GLU A 4 -16.85 -15.71 16.75
CA GLU A 4 -15.92 -14.70 17.24
C GLU A 4 -16.47 -13.29 16.99
N ARG A 5 -16.21 -12.39 17.93
CA ARG A 5 -16.65 -11.01 17.89
C ARG A 5 -15.49 -10.04 18.05
N TYR A 6 -15.59 -8.90 17.41
CA TYR A 6 -14.70 -7.77 17.59
C TYR A 6 -15.56 -6.51 17.78
N GLN A 7 -15.32 -5.76 18.85
CA GLN A 7 -16.11 -4.58 19.22
C GLN A 7 -17.62 -4.84 19.20
N GLU A 8 -18.03 -5.93 19.86
CA GLU A 8 -19.44 -6.37 20.00
C GLU A 8 -20.12 -6.82 18.70
N ARG A 9 -19.43 -6.76 17.58
CA ARG A 9 -19.92 -7.23 16.27
C ARG A 9 -19.31 -8.57 15.89
N GLU A 10 -20.13 -9.47 15.36
CA GLU A 10 -19.70 -10.76 14.83
C GLU A 10 -18.72 -10.56 13.66
N ILE A 11 -17.61 -11.30 13.69
CA ILE A 11 -16.63 -11.29 12.60
C ILE A 11 -17.20 -12.05 11.41
N SER A 12 -17.27 -11.39 10.26
CA SER A 12 -17.82 -11.94 9.03
C SER A 12 -17.10 -11.33 7.81
N SER A 13 -17.24 -11.97 6.65
CA SER A 13 -16.74 -11.42 5.39
C SER A 13 -17.35 -10.04 5.08
N THR A 14 -18.61 -9.83 5.42
CA THR A 14 -19.29 -8.55 5.24
C THR A 14 -18.63 -7.45 6.09
N TYR A 15 -18.36 -7.76 7.36
CA TYR A 15 -17.67 -6.82 8.26
C TYR A 15 -16.28 -6.44 7.70
N VAL A 16 -15.50 -7.42 7.28
CA VAL A 16 -14.18 -7.17 6.69
C VAL A 16 -14.28 -6.28 5.46
N ARG A 17 -15.21 -6.56 4.55
CA ARG A 17 -15.37 -5.75 3.32
C ARG A 17 -15.80 -4.32 3.61
N GLU A 18 -16.68 -4.11 4.58
CA GLU A 18 -17.10 -2.76 4.99
C GLU A 18 -15.93 -1.95 5.52
N GLU A 19 -15.13 -2.53 6.42
CA GLU A 19 -13.95 -1.86 6.98
C GLU A 19 -12.87 -1.62 5.92
N LEU A 20 -12.70 -2.55 4.99
CA LEU A 20 -11.78 -2.39 3.87
C LEU A 20 -12.16 -1.20 2.97
N ARG A 21 -13.44 -1.06 2.66
CA ARG A 21 -13.94 0.07 1.86
C ARG A 21 -13.74 1.42 2.53
N LEU A 22 -13.71 1.44 3.84
CA LEU A 22 -13.45 2.65 4.63
C LEU A 22 -11.96 2.94 4.83
N GLY A 23 -11.08 2.01 4.47
CA GLY A 23 -9.64 2.15 4.65
C GLY A 23 -9.17 1.93 6.08
N HIS A 24 -10.00 1.31 6.93
CA HIS A 24 -9.67 1.00 8.33
C HIS A 24 -8.77 -0.24 8.40
N MET A 25 -7.52 -0.09 7.96
CA MET A 25 -6.62 -1.23 7.78
C MET A 25 -6.27 -1.93 9.09
N GLU A 26 -6.16 -1.20 10.20
CA GLU A 26 -5.91 -1.78 11.52
C GLU A 26 -7.03 -2.76 11.90
N THR A 27 -8.28 -2.33 11.71
CA THR A 27 -9.45 -3.18 11.97
C THR A 27 -9.49 -4.37 11.01
N VAL A 28 -9.28 -4.14 9.71
CA VAL A 28 -9.24 -5.22 8.72
C VAL A 28 -8.21 -6.27 9.11
N ASN A 29 -7.03 -5.86 9.50
CA ASN A 29 -5.94 -6.77 9.85
C ASN A 29 -6.26 -7.57 11.12
N VAL A 30 -6.90 -6.94 12.10
CA VAL A 30 -7.38 -7.65 13.30
C VAL A 30 -8.46 -8.68 12.94
N LEU A 31 -9.45 -8.29 12.12
CA LEU A 31 -10.54 -9.18 11.71
C LEU A 31 -10.04 -10.39 10.91
N LEU A 32 -9.03 -10.20 10.08
CA LEU A 32 -8.42 -11.28 9.29
C LEU A 32 -7.44 -12.14 10.10
N GLY A 33 -6.95 -11.64 11.23
CA GLY A 33 -5.87 -12.27 11.98
C GLY A 33 -4.52 -12.21 11.29
N ARG A 34 -4.39 -11.36 10.27
CA ARG A 34 -3.16 -11.17 9.48
C ARG A 34 -3.23 -9.85 8.72
N PRO A 35 -2.09 -9.27 8.30
CA PRO A 35 -2.11 -8.09 7.45
C PRO A 35 -2.77 -8.36 6.10
N TYR A 36 -3.55 -7.39 5.62
CA TYR A 36 -4.13 -7.43 4.28
C TYR A 36 -3.04 -7.20 3.26
N SER A 37 -2.86 -8.14 2.35
CA SER A 37 -1.73 -8.19 1.44
C SER A 37 -2.13 -8.08 -0.02
N ILE A 38 -1.28 -7.42 -0.80
CA ILE A 38 -1.36 -7.36 -2.26
C ILE A 38 -0.09 -8.00 -2.80
N TYR A 39 -0.24 -8.95 -3.70
CA TYR A 39 0.87 -9.72 -4.27
C TYR A 39 1.05 -9.35 -5.74
N GLY A 40 2.26 -9.41 -6.21
CA GLY A 40 2.55 -9.24 -7.62
C GLY A 40 4.02 -9.31 -7.97
N ILE A 41 4.29 -9.33 -9.27
CA ILE A 41 5.64 -9.27 -9.80
C ILE A 41 5.98 -7.82 -10.08
N VAL A 42 7.14 -7.38 -9.61
CA VAL A 42 7.61 -6.01 -9.81
C VAL A 42 7.80 -5.72 -11.29
N SER A 43 7.10 -4.72 -11.80
CA SER A 43 7.12 -4.26 -13.17
C SER A 43 7.65 -2.83 -13.27
N LYS A 44 8.00 -2.42 -14.47
CA LYS A 44 8.41 -1.03 -14.72
C LYS A 44 7.22 -0.09 -14.57
N GLY A 45 7.41 0.98 -13.79
CA GLY A 45 6.46 2.07 -13.67
C GLY A 45 6.95 3.34 -14.35
N LYS A 46 6.42 4.48 -13.97
CA LYS A 46 6.82 5.79 -14.51
C LYS A 46 8.25 6.20 -14.16
N GLN A 47 8.89 5.49 -13.23
CA GLN A 47 10.27 5.75 -12.76
C GLN A 47 10.51 7.17 -12.23
N LEU A 48 9.45 7.91 -11.91
CA LEU A 48 9.57 9.28 -11.39
C LEU A 48 10.31 9.30 -10.05
N GLY A 49 10.12 8.28 -9.23
CA GLY A 49 10.82 8.14 -7.96
C GLY A 49 12.34 8.07 -8.10
N ARG A 50 12.86 7.52 -9.21
CA ARG A 50 14.31 7.50 -9.46
C ARG A 50 14.89 8.91 -9.63
N GLN A 51 14.15 9.80 -10.30
CA GLN A 51 14.56 11.20 -10.45
C GLN A 51 14.61 11.95 -9.12
N LEU A 52 13.85 11.46 -8.14
CA LEU A 52 13.74 12.05 -6.81
C LEU A 52 14.62 11.34 -5.76
N ASN A 53 15.43 10.36 -6.16
CA ASN A 53 16.15 9.46 -5.26
C ASN A 53 15.23 8.71 -4.27
N LEU A 54 13.99 8.48 -4.69
CA LEU A 54 12.97 7.74 -3.93
C LEU A 54 12.40 6.63 -4.82
N PRO A 55 13.19 5.59 -5.12
CA PRO A 55 12.76 4.56 -6.06
C PRO A 55 11.51 3.84 -5.56
N THR A 56 10.58 3.56 -6.49
CA THR A 56 9.35 2.84 -6.20
C THR A 56 9.30 1.53 -6.96
N LEU A 57 8.73 0.51 -6.32
CA LEU A 57 8.40 -0.77 -6.92
C LEU A 57 6.94 -0.75 -7.35
N ASN A 58 6.66 -1.22 -8.56
CA ASN A 58 5.31 -1.21 -9.11
C ASN A 58 4.81 -2.62 -9.30
N ILE A 59 3.60 -2.90 -8.79
CA ILE A 59 2.87 -4.12 -9.08
C ILE A 59 1.47 -3.78 -9.58
N TYR A 60 0.90 -4.66 -10.39
CA TYR A 60 -0.44 -4.51 -10.95
C TYR A 60 -1.27 -5.70 -10.52
N PRO A 61 -2.10 -5.54 -9.46
CA PRO A 61 -2.94 -6.64 -9.01
C PRO A 61 -4.03 -6.95 -10.03
N PRO A 62 -4.57 -8.17 -10.05
CA PRO A 62 -5.69 -8.51 -10.94
C PRO A 62 -6.93 -7.69 -10.55
N ASP A 63 -7.81 -7.44 -11.54
CA ASP A 63 -9.05 -6.67 -11.34
C ASP A 63 -9.98 -7.30 -10.30
N SER A 64 -9.87 -8.61 -10.09
CA SER A 64 -10.61 -9.34 -9.07
C SER A 64 -10.17 -9.07 -7.65
N LYS A 65 -8.99 -8.45 -7.46
CA LYS A 65 -8.49 -8.11 -6.12
C LYS A 65 -9.28 -6.96 -5.53
N LEU A 66 -9.89 -7.20 -4.38
CA LEU A 66 -10.58 -6.16 -3.64
C LEU A 66 -9.55 -5.25 -2.97
N LEU A 67 -9.57 -3.97 -3.30
CA LEU A 67 -8.64 -2.98 -2.76
C LEU A 67 -9.36 -1.98 -1.85
N PRO A 68 -8.68 -1.46 -0.82
CA PRO A 68 -9.19 -0.33 -0.06
C PRO A 68 -9.15 0.95 -0.91
N PRO A 69 -9.60 2.11 -0.36
CA PRO A 69 -9.62 3.36 -1.12
C PRO A 69 -8.26 3.73 -1.71
N ASN A 70 -8.28 4.40 -2.85
CA ASN A 70 -7.08 4.99 -3.43
C ASN A 70 -6.45 5.96 -2.43
N GLY A 71 -5.14 5.99 -2.38
CA GLY A 71 -4.42 6.84 -1.45
C GLY A 71 -3.09 6.24 -1.05
N VAL A 72 -2.54 6.78 0.01
CA VAL A 72 -1.21 6.43 0.51
C VAL A 72 -1.33 5.71 1.84
N TYR A 73 -0.58 4.61 1.97
CA TYR A 73 -0.62 3.70 3.11
C TYR A 73 0.78 3.48 3.67
N ALA A 74 0.89 3.41 4.98
CA ALA A 74 2.07 2.81 5.60
C ALA A 74 2.03 1.31 5.36
N SER A 75 3.13 0.72 4.94
CA SER A 75 3.16 -0.67 4.49
C SER A 75 4.42 -1.41 4.91
N ILE A 76 4.33 -2.73 4.91
CA ILE A 76 5.48 -3.62 5.06
C ILE A 76 5.52 -4.50 3.82
N THR A 77 6.65 -4.53 3.13
CA THR A 77 6.82 -5.34 1.92
C THR A 77 7.77 -6.49 2.19
N ARG A 78 7.34 -7.70 1.82
CA ARG A 78 8.19 -8.88 1.83
C ARG A 78 8.80 -9.07 0.45
N LEU A 79 10.11 -9.12 0.43
CA LEU A 79 10.93 -9.27 -0.77
C LEU A 79 12.13 -10.16 -0.46
N ASP A 80 12.26 -11.26 -1.18
CA ASP A 80 13.37 -12.21 -1.03
C ASP A 80 13.61 -12.66 0.43
N GLY A 81 12.52 -12.94 1.15
CA GLY A 81 12.57 -13.40 2.54
C GLY A 81 12.85 -12.32 3.59
N LYS A 82 12.93 -11.06 3.18
CA LYS A 82 13.14 -9.92 4.08
C LYS A 82 11.93 -9.01 4.10
N GLU A 83 11.75 -8.30 5.21
CA GLU A 83 10.69 -7.30 5.37
C GLU A 83 11.27 -5.90 5.34
N TYR A 84 10.61 -5.03 4.60
CA TYR A 84 10.98 -3.61 4.48
C TYR A 84 9.77 -2.76 4.83
N PHE A 85 9.96 -1.81 5.73
CA PHE A 85 8.96 -0.76 5.94
C PHE A 85 8.94 0.18 4.75
N GLY A 86 7.78 0.75 4.47
CA GLY A 86 7.65 1.65 3.35
C GLY A 86 6.33 2.39 3.31
N VAL A 87 6.13 3.08 2.20
CA VAL A 87 4.92 3.81 1.87
C VAL A 87 4.41 3.31 0.53
N THR A 88 3.13 3.00 0.47
CA THR A 88 2.49 2.46 -0.73
C THR A 88 1.37 3.37 -1.20
N ASN A 89 1.37 3.69 -2.47
CA ASN A 89 0.30 4.44 -3.14
C ASN A 89 -0.54 3.47 -3.96
N LEU A 90 -1.85 3.45 -3.67
CA LEU A 90 -2.86 2.78 -4.49
C LEU A 90 -3.52 3.81 -5.39
N GLY A 91 -3.56 3.53 -6.68
CA GLY A 91 -4.16 4.44 -7.63
C GLY A 91 -4.64 3.75 -8.89
N VAL A 92 -5.26 4.55 -9.75
CA VAL A 92 -5.70 4.11 -11.07
C VAL A 92 -4.92 4.88 -12.11
N ARG A 93 -4.36 4.14 -13.08
CA ARG A 93 -3.68 4.76 -14.23
C ARG A 93 -4.53 4.62 -15.48
N PRO A 94 -4.64 5.68 -16.30
CA PRO A 94 -5.22 5.54 -17.62
C PRO A 94 -4.34 4.65 -18.50
N THR A 95 -4.97 3.82 -19.31
CA THR A 95 -4.32 3.01 -20.33
C THR A 95 -4.62 3.57 -21.72
N LEU A 96 -3.99 3.01 -22.76
CA LEU A 96 -4.20 3.46 -24.14
C LEU A 96 -5.65 3.25 -24.64
N ASP A 97 -6.36 2.31 -24.05
CA ASP A 97 -7.76 2.00 -24.36
C ASP A 97 -8.76 2.63 -23.38
N ASP A 98 -8.31 3.61 -22.58
CA ASP A 98 -9.09 4.30 -21.54
C ASP A 98 -9.63 3.37 -20.44
N SER A 99 -9.19 2.12 -20.36
CA SER A 99 -9.55 1.24 -19.25
C SER A 99 -8.75 1.59 -17.99
N PRO A 100 -9.39 1.56 -16.80
CA PRO A 100 -8.66 1.82 -15.57
C PRO A 100 -7.71 0.67 -15.24
N LEU A 101 -6.43 0.98 -14.99
CA LEU A 101 -5.44 0.02 -14.52
C LEU A 101 -5.11 0.32 -13.07
N LEU A 102 -5.47 -0.61 -12.19
CA LEU A 102 -5.11 -0.52 -10.78
C LEU A 102 -3.60 -0.66 -10.64
N SER A 103 -2.95 0.29 -9.97
CA SER A 103 -1.51 0.27 -9.74
C SER A 103 -1.19 0.39 -8.27
N VAL A 104 -0.19 -0.35 -7.85
CA VAL A 104 0.36 -0.33 -6.50
C VAL A 104 1.83 0.08 -6.63
N GLU A 105 2.17 1.25 -6.11
CA GLU A 105 3.54 1.77 -6.12
C GLU A 105 4.03 1.85 -4.69
N THR A 106 5.12 1.14 -4.38
CA THR A 106 5.66 1.16 -3.03
C THR A 106 7.11 1.64 -3.00
N ASN A 107 7.37 2.59 -2.10
CA ASN A 107 8.71 3.05 -1.77
C ASN A 107 9.18 2.34 -0.51
N LEU A 108 10.24 1.54 -0.62
CA LEU A 108 10.81 0.80 0.51
C LEU A 108 11.89 1.63 1.18
N PHE A 109 11.86 1.70 2.51
CA PHE A 109 12.92 2.35 3.27
C PHE A 109 14.17 1.46 3.29
N ASP A 110 15.35 2.09 3.17
CA ASP A 110 16.64 1.41 3.22
C ASP A 110 16.82 0.34 2.11
N TYR A 111 16.20 0.56 0.97
CA TYR A 111 16.30 -0.31 -0.20
C TYR A 111 16.52 0.53 -1.46
N ASN A 112 17.58 0.25 -2.22
CA ASN A 112 18.00 1.05 -3.36
C ASN A 112 18.04 0.29 -4.69
N ASP A 113 17.55 -0.94 -4.73
CA ASP A 113 17.50 -1.74 -5.95
C ASP A 113 16.13 -1.63 -6.63
N ASP A 114 15.99 -2.13 -7.85
CA ASP A 114 14.73 -2.05 -8.60
C ASP A 114 13.83 -3.27 -8.45
N ALA A 115 14.38 -4.40 -8.06
CA ALA A 115 13.69 -5.68 -7.84
C ALA A 115 12.80 -6.13 -9.02
N TYR A 116 13.06 -5.68 -10.26
CA TYR A 116 12.27 -6.09 -11.43
C TYR A 116 12.21 -7.61 -11.57
N GLY A 117 11.00 -8.12 -11.83
CA GLY A 117 10.75 -9.56 -11.99
C GLY A 117 10.64 -10.34 -10.68
N HIS A 118 10.90 -9.70 -9.53
CA HIS A 118 10.74 -10.34 -8.23
C HIS A 118 9.27 -10.32 -7.81
N TYR A 119 8.84 -11.40 -7.16
CA TYR A 119 7.52 -11.50 -6.57
C TYR A 119 7.55 -10.88 -5.17
N ILE A 120 6.63 -9.94 -4.90
CA ILE A 120 6.56 -9.25 -3.61
C ILE A 120 5.16 -9.36 -3.01
N GLU A 121 5.12 -9.23 -1.68
CA GLU A 121 3.91 -9.11 -0.89
C GLU A 121 3.92 -7.74 -0.21
N VAL A 122 2.93 -6.91 -0.52
CA VAL A 122 2.76 -5.59 0.11
C VAL A 122 1.65 -5.67 1.14
N GLN A 123 2.00 -5.53 2.41
CA GLN A 123 1.07 -5.55 3.54
C GLN A 123 0.66 -4.13 3.89
N LEU A 124 -0.63 -3.82 3.79
CA LEU A 124 -1.18 -2.50 4.09
C LEU A 124 -1.48 -2.39 5.58
N MET A 125 -0.80 -1.49 6.28
CA MET A 125 -0.87 -1.37 7.74
C MET A 125 -1.75 -0.20 8.19
N HIS A 126 -1.62 0.97 7.57
CA HIS A 126 -2.36 2.18 7.95
C HIS A 126 -2.64 3.05 6.74
N PHE A 127 -3.84 3.60 6.67
CA PHE A 127 -4.17 4.64 5.70
C PHE A 127 -3.59 5.97 6.18
N LEU A 128 -2.80 6.62 5.34
CA LEU A 128 -2.15 7.89 5.68
C LEU A 128 -2.91 9.09 5.14
N ARG A 129 -3.30 9.05 3.87
CA ARG A 129 -3.98 10.17 3.20
C ARG A 129 -4.56 9.76 1.84
N GLN A 130 -5.46 10.58 1.34
CA GLN A 130 -5.96 10.44 -0.03
C GLN A 130 -4.90 10.85 -1.06
N GLU A 131 -5.09 10.48 -2.31
CA GLU A 131 -4.24 10.92 -3.41
C GLU A 131 -4.27 12.44 -3.56
N MET A 132 -3.12 13.00 -3.96
CA MET A 132 -2.96 14.43 -4.20
C MET A 132 -2.38 14.66 -5.59
N LYS A 133 -2.73 15.79 -6.19
CA LYS A 133 -2.06 16.30 -7.39
C LYS A 133 -0.97 17.29 -6.98
N PHE A 134 0.13 17.28 -7.73
CA PHE A 134 1.27 18.11 -7.43
C PHE A 134 1.59 19.02 -8.63
N ASP A 135 1.81 20.29 -8.37
CA ASP A 135 2.14 21.28 -9.39
C ASP A 135 3.61 21.23 -9.83
N SER A 136 4.47 20.64 -8.99
CA SER A 136 5.91 20.53 -9.27
C SER A 136 6.50 19.26 -8.69
N ILE A 137 7.68 18.88 -9.19
CA ILE A 137 8.47 17.77 -8.67
C ILE A 137 8.89 18.04 -7.22
N GLU A 138 9.19 19.27 -6.89
CA GLU A 138 9.63 19.69 -5.55
C GLU A 138 8.52 19.46 -4.50
N THR A 139 7.28 19.85 -4.82
CA THR A 139 6.14 19.62 -3.91
C THR A 139 5.84 18.14 -3.76
N LEU A 140 5.95 17.36 -4.84
CA LEU A 140 5.83 15.91 -4.79
C LEU A 140 6.87 15.29 -3.86
N LYS A 141 8.13 15.68 -4.01
CA LYS A 141 9.23 15.20 -3.17
C LYS A 141 9.00 15.49 -1.69
N LYS A 142 8.62 16.72 -1.37
CA LYS A 142 8.32 17.13 0.01
C LYS A 142 7.20 16.29 0.62
N GLN A 143 6.16 16.02 -0.16
CA GLN A 143 5.05 15.20 0.32
C GLN A 143 5.48 13.74 0.53
N MET A 144 6.27 13.18 -0.37
CA MET A 144 6.80 11.82 -0.22
C MET A 144 7.68 11.69 1.03
N GLU A 145 8.52 12.69 1.30
CA GLU A 145 9.35 12.73 2.52
C GLU A 145 8.50 12.84 3.78
N SER A 146 7.44 13.65 3.74
CA SER A 146 6.48 13.78 4.84
C SER A 146 5.75 12.46 5.09
N ASP A 147 5.27 11.80 4.05
CA ASP A 147 4.62 10.50 4.15
C ASP A 147 5.56 9.46 4.77
N ALA A 148 6.80 9.43 4.34
CA ALA A 148 7.82 8.52 4.87
C ALA A 148 8.08 8.77 6.35
N SER A 149 8.20 10.02 6.77
CA SER A 149 8.40 10.39 8.17
C SER A 149 7.20 9.96 9.02
N PHE A 150 5.99 10.21 8.54
CA PHE A 150 4.78 9.83 9.26
C PHE A 150 4.64 8.32 9.40
N ALA A 151 4.93 7.58 8.31
CA ALA A 151 4.91 6.11 8.35
C ALA A 151 5.95 5.56 9.34
N LYS A 152 7.15 6.11 9.36
CA LYS A 152 8.20 5.71 10.31
C LYS A 152 7.77 5.91 11.77
N GLU A 153 7.14 7.04 12.07
CA GLU A 153 6.58 7.30 13.40
C GLU A 153 5.53 6.25 13.79
N MET A 154 4.62 5.90 12.87
CA MET A 154 3.61 4.88 13.13
C MET A 154 4.22 3.51 13.43
N PHE A 155 5.27 3.12 12.73
CA PHE A 155 5.97 1.85 12.99
C PHE A 155 6.73 1.86 14.32
N LEU A 156 7.31 2.99 14.72
CA LEU A 156 8.01 3.12 16.01
C LEU A 156 7.05 3.05 17.20
N LEU A 157 5.84 3.62 17.08
CA LEU A 157 4.85 3.62 18.16
C LEU A 157 4.27 2.23 18.45
N LYS A 158 4.43 1.26 17.56
CA LYS A 158 3.90 -0.11 17.71
C LYS A 158 4.90 -1.13 18.25
N ASN A 159 6.14 -0.73 18.41
CA ASN A 159 7.20 -1.60 18.95
C ASN A 159 7.44 -1.35 20.44
#